data_1db1a8bd6fe1cbcb9f05fd6326891278
#
_entry.id   1db1a8bd6fe1cbcb9f05fd6326891278
#
_cell.length_a   1.000
_cell.length_b   1.000
_cell.length_c   1.000
_cell.angle_alpha   90.00
_cell.angle_beta   90.00
_cell.angle_gamma   90.00
#
_symmetry.space_group_name_H-M   'P 1'
#
loop_
_entity.id
_entity.type
_entity.pdbx_description
1 polymer ?
#
loop_
_entity_poly.entity_id
_entity_poly.type
_entity_poly.pdbx_seq_one_letter_code
_entity_poly.pdbx_strand_id
1 'polypeptide(L)'
;MSIVNDGNILGADEDLHRGTLDGGLPFGARQEQFSLGFVRMVAAAAGCSIKSHATDYDGVDITITSSAEYERFYSPDFELQLKCTTRQDLLASDHLAWRMERKPFLKLVNPKRYNEAFLGVLVIPDDPAKLLELTEDNFTSSSRMYWEHAAKLGSIGDDAESKTVHLPRSNLFTVDALRGIMQRIGEGGGW
;
A
#
# COMPACT_ATOMS: atom_id res chain seq x y z
N MET A 1 46.97 -23.45 -11.23
CA MET A 1 45.92 -22.77 -12.00
C MET A 1 44.58 -23.34 -11.48
N SER A 2 44.05 -22.76 -10.42
CA SER A 2 42.90 -23.29 -9.69
C SER A 2 41.66 -22.56 -10.15
N ILE A 3 40.70 -23.33 -10.63
CA ILE A 3 39.34 -22.84 -10.99
C ILE A 3 38.53 -22.88 -9.72
N VAL A 4 38.10 -21.70 -9.23
CA VAL A 4 37.17 -21.56 -8.14
C VAL A 4 35.77 -21.77 -8.70
N ASN A 5 35.06 -22.71 -8.11
CA ASN A 5 33.70 -23.11 -8.45
C ASN A 5 32.76 -22.18 -7.71
N ASP A 6 32.11 -21.28 -8.40
CA ASP A 6 31.07 -20.42 -7.81
C ASP A 6 29.83 -21.24 -7.52
N GLY A 7 29.53 -21.31 -6.23
CA GLY A 7 28.39 -22.06 -5.67
C GLY A 7 27.04 -21.46 -6.06
N ASN A 8 26.29 -22.32 -6.60
CA ASN A 8 24.87 -22.40 -6.87
C ASN A 8 23.97 -21.62 -5.86
N ILE A 9 23.44 -20.46 -6.25
CA ILE A 9 22.32 -19.75 -5.59
C ILE A 9 21.04 -19.94 -6.44
N LEU A 10 20.75 -21.17 -6.85
CA LEU A 10 19.57 -21.50 -7.65
C LEU A 10 18.65 -22.52 -6.95
N GLY A 11 18.68 -22.59 -5.63
CA GLY A 11 17.96 -23.64 -4.89
C GLY A 11 16.72 -23.21 -4.10
N ALA A 12 16.39 -21.91 -4.01
CA ALA A 12 15.31 -21.45 -3.14
C ALA A 12 13.98 -21.14 -3.85
N ASP A 13 13.97 -21.05 -5.17
CA ASP A 13 12.77 -20.65 -5.94
C ASP A 13 12.03 -21.81 -6.60
N GLU A 14 12.63 -22.98 -6.69
CA GLU A 14 12.03 -24.14 -7.37
C GLU A 14 11.03 -24.95 -6.54
N ASP A 15 11.07 -24.85 -5.20
CA ASP A 15 10.18 -25.63 -4.32
C ASP A 15 8.79 -24.97 -4.08
N LEU A 16 8.61 -23.71 -4.45
CA LEU A 16 7.33 -22.98 -4.33
C LEU A 16 6.31 -23.36 -5.43
N HIS A 17 6.72 -24.09 -6.46
CA HIS A 17 5.85 -24.40 -7.62
C HIS A 17 5.35 -25.84 -7.67
N ARG A 18 5.68 -26.70 -6.69
CA ARG A 18 5.21 -28.07 -6.66
C ARG A 18 3.86 -28.20 -5.98
N GLY A 19 2.77 -28.02 -6.73
CA GLY A 19 1.45 -28.46 -6.26
C GLY A 19 0.22 -27.74 -6.76
N THR A 20 0.32 -26.52 -7.24
CA THR A 20 -0.83 -25.78 -7.80
C THR A 20 -0.47 -25.15 -9.14
N LEU A 21 -1.32 -25.37 -10.13
CA LEU A 21 -1.27 -24.64 -11.39
C LEU A 21 -1.59 -23.18 -11.07
N ASP A 22 -0.56 -22.36 -10.83
CA ASP A 22 -0.68 -20.92 -10.75
C ASP A 22 -0.08 -20.28 -12.00
N GLY A 23 -0.28 -18.97 -12.17
CA GLY A 23 0.22 -18.23 -13.33
C GLY A 23 1.73 -17.99 -13.34
N GLY A 24 2.50 -18.53 -12.36
CA GLY A 24 3.96 -18.41 -12.28
C GLY A 24 4.49 -17.00 -12.01
N LEU A 25 3.64 -16.07 -11.57
CA LEU A 25 4.09 -14.71 -11.23
C LEU A 25 4.92 -14.73 -9.94
N PRO A 26 6.16 -14.16 -9.93
CA PRO A 26 6.97 -14.07 -8.74
C PRO A 26 6.20 -13.43 -7.57
N PHE A 27 6.47 -13.89 -6.35
CA PHE A 27 5.68 -13.51 -5.17
C PHE A 27 5.61 -11.99 -4.96
N GLY A 28 6.73 -11.26 -5.09
CA GLY A 28 6.75 -9.80 -4.97
C GLY A 28 5.86 -9.09 -6.01
N ALA A 29 5.89 -9.56 -7.27
CA ALA A 29 5.04 -9.03 -8.32
C ALA A 29 3.56 -9.37 -8.09
N ARG A 30 3.25 -10.56 -7.52
CA ARG A 30 1.90 -10.92 -7.10
C ARG A 30 1.38 -9.99 -5.99
N GLN A 31 2.21 -9.67 -4.99
CA GLN A 31 1.87 -8.73 -3.92
C GLN A 31 1.56 -7.33 -4.47
N GLU A 32 2.39 -6.85 -5.40
CA GLU A 32 2.20 -5.56 -6.06
C GLU A 32 0.87 -5.53 -6.83
N GLN A 33 0.63 -6.50 -7.71
CA GLN A 33 -0.59 -6.58 -8.51
C GLN A 33 -1.84 -6.72 -7.63
N PHE A 34 -1.76 -7.54 -6.57
CA PHE A 34 -2.88 -7.74 -5.66
C PHE A 34 -3.20 -6.47 -4.87
N SER A 35 -2.18 -5.75 -4.38
CA SER A 35 -2.38 -4.52 -3.64
C SER A 35 -2.97 -3.40 -4.51
N LEU A 36 -2.53 -3.28 -5.75
CA LEU A 36 -3.14 -2.37 -6.73
C LEU A 36 -4.59 -2.75 -7.03
N GLY A 37 -4.87 -4.06 -7.20
CA GLY A 37 -6.23 -4.59 -7.40
C GLY A 37 -7.15 -4.26 -6.22
N PHE A 38 -6.68 -4.46 -4.98
CA PHE A 38 -7.42 -4.13 -3.76
C PHE A 38 -7.81 -2.64 -3.72
N VAL A 39 -6.85 -1.74 -3.94
CA VAL A 39 -7.14 -0.30 -3.92
C VAL A 39 -8.08 0.10 -5.06
N ARG A 40 -7.94 -0.49 -6.25
CA ARG A 40 -8.83 -0.24 -7.39
C ARG A 40 -10.28 -0.63 -7.08
N MET A 41 -10.49 -1.76 -6.42
CA MET A 41 -11.83 -2.19 -6.01
C MET A 41 -12.47 -1.22 -5.00
N VAL A 42 -11.71 -0.84 -3.96
CA VAL A 42 -12.18 0.12 -2.95
C VAL A 42 -12.48 1.48 -3.59
N ALA A 43 -11.60 1.97 -4.47
CA ALA A 43 -11.79 3.23 -5.17
C ALA A 43 -13.03 3.22 -6.08
N ALA A 44 -13.20 2.16 -6.86
CA ALA A 44 -14.38 2.00 -7.73
C ALA A 44 -15.68 1.96 -6.91
N ALA A 45 -15.70 1.20 -5.82
CA ALA A 45 -16.85 1.13 -4.91
C ALA A 45 -17.14 2.46 -4.19
N ALA A 46 -16.11 3.28 -3.96
CA ALA A 46 -16.26 4.64 -3.42
C ALA A 46 -16.74 5.68 -4.46
N GLY A 47 -16.74 5.33 -5.75
CA GLY A 47 -17.02 6.26 -6.85
C GLY A 47 -15.82 7.12 -7.24
N CYS A 48 -14.60 6.66 -6.92
CA CYS A 48 -13.35 7.34 -7.24
C CYS A 48 -12.62 6.67 -8.40
N SER A 49 -11.77 7.43 -9.09
CA SER A 49 -10.88 6.93 -10.15
C SER A 49 -9.42 6.88 -9.65
N ILE A 50 -8.59 6.11 -10.37
CA ILE A 50 -7.15 5.99 -10.08
C ILE A 50 -6.35 6.41 -11.31
N LYS A 51 -5.34 7.26 -11.08
CA LYS A 51 -4.29 7.59 -12.03
C LYS A 51 -3.02 6.84 -11.63
N SER A 52 -2.45 6.05 -12.53
CA SER A 52 -1.18 5.38 -12.33
C SER A 52 -0.04 6.28 -12.77
N HIS A 53 1.07 6.29 -12.02
CA HIS A 53 2.28 7.02 -12.38
C HIS A 53 3.14 6.15 -13.30
N ALA A 54 3.67 6.75 -14.36
CA ALA A 54 4.54 6.05 -15.31
C ALA A 54 5.94 5.78 -14.74
N THR A 55 6.34 6.53 -13.70
CA THR A 55 7.64 6.43 -13.04
C THR A 55 7.49 6.53 -11.53
N ASP A 56 8.19 5.67 -10.78
CA ASP A 56 8.28 5.71 -9.31
C ASP A 56 9.40 6.68 -8.86
N TYR A 57 9.35 7.93 -9.30
CA TYR A 57 10.36 8.90 -8.90
C TYR A 57 10.01 9.62 -7.60
N ASP A 58 8.73 9.92 -7.39
CA ASP A 58 8.27 10.78 -6.28
C ASP A 58 7.91 10.01 -5.01
N GLY A 59 8.06 8.67 -5.01
CA GLY A 59 7.79 7.80 -3.87
C GLY A 59 6.30 7.63 -3.57
N VAL A 60 5.47 7.75 -4.60
CA VAL A 60 4.04 7.44 -4.58
C VAL A 60 3.70 6.56 -5.77
N ASP A 61 2.79 5.62 -5.58
CA ASP A 61 2.49 4.59 -6.58
C ASP A 61 1.28 4.97 -7.44
N ILE A 62 0.31 5.65 -6.85
CA ILE A 62 -0.95 6.02 -7.51
C ILE A 62 -1.51 7.33 -6.96
N THR A 63 -2.38 7.97 -7.75
CA THR A 63 -3.24 9.07 -7.31
C THR A 63 -4.69 8.61 -7.35
N ILE A 64 -5.45 8.85 -6.28
CA ILE A 64 -6.89 8.58 -6.20
C ILE A 64 -7.62 9.90 -6.33
N THR A 65 -8.59 9.97 -7.25
CA THR A 65 -9.32 11.20 -7.60
C THR A 65 -10.82 10.98 -7.45
N SER A 66 -11.50 11.90 -6.77
CA SER A 66 -12.96 12.03 -6.82
C SER A 66 -13.36 12.92 -7.99
N SER A 67 -14.49 12.63 -8.64
CA SER A 67 -15.08 13.53 -9.64
C SER A 67 -16.23 14.36 -9.08
N ALA A 68 -16.45 14.34 -7.76
CA ALA A 68 -17.50 15.08 -7.09
C ALA A 68 -17.10 16.55 -6.85
N GLU A 69 -18.11 17.39 -6.74
CA GLU A 69 -17.98 18.77 -6.25
C GLU A 69 -18.18 18.78 -4.74
N TYR A 70 -17.25 19.39 -4.02
CA TYR A 70 -17.28 19.58 -2.57
C TYR A 70 -17.39 21.08 -2.26
N GLU A 71 -17.54 21.43 -0.99
CA GLU A 71 -17.73 22.82 -0.57
C GLU A 71 -16.62 23.75 -1.08
N ARG A 72 -15.36 23.32 -1.03
CA ARG A 72 -14.22 24.15 -1.39
C ARG A 72 -13.54 23.75 -2.71
N PHE A 73 -13.49 22.47 -3.02
CA PHE A 73 -12.77 21.97 -4.18
C PHE A 73 -13.64 21.10 -5.08
N TYR A 74 -13.45 21.26 -6.39
CA TYR A 74 -13.95 20.33 -7.40
C TYR A 74 -12.91 19.27 -7.69
N SER A 75 -13.32 18.02 -7.75
CA SER A 75 -12.46 16.89 -8.15
C SER A 75 -11.15 16.79 -7.33
N PRO A 76 -11.21 16.76 -5.99
CA PRO A 76 -10.02 16.60 -5.17
C PRO A 76 -9.34 15.28 -5.45
N ASP A 77 -8.01 15.26 -5.26
CA ASP A 77 -7.22 14.04 -5.34
C ASP A 77 -6.16 13.97 -4.22
N PHE A 78 -5.61 12.80 -4.04
CA PHE A 78 -4.48 12.57 -3.15
C PHE A 78 -3.56 11.47 -3.69
N GLU A 79 -2.32 11.48 -3.25
CA GLU A 79 -1.29 10.52 -3.62
C GLU A 79 -1.15 9.43 -2.56
N LEU A 80 -1.02 8.19 -3.01
CA LEU A 80 -0.88 7.03 -2.13
C LEU A 80 0.42 6.28 -2.43
N GLN A 81 1.29 6.17 -1.41
CA GLN A 81 2.36 5.20 -1.39
C GLN A 81 1.82 3.88 -0.87
N LEU A 82 1.93 2.82 -1.69
CA LEU A 82 1.35 1.51 -1.40
C LEU A 82 2.46 0.52 -1.03
N LYS A 83 2.25 -0.21 0.06
CA LYS A 83 3.12 -1.31 0.50
C LYS A 83 2.28 -2.55 0.76
N CYS A 84 2.90 -3.72 0.61
CA CYS A 84 2.25 -4.99 0.83
C CYS A 84 3.13 -5.93 1.65
N THR A 85 2.53 -6.72 2.54
CA THR A 85 3.26 -7.67 3.37
C THR A 85 2.39 -8.86 3.78
N THR A 86 3.00 -10.01 3.97
CA THR A 86 2.38 -11.19 4.62
C THR A 86 2.64 -11.23 6.13
N ARG A 87 3.50 -10.36 6.65
CA ARG A 87 3.94 -10.39 8.04
C ARG A 87 2.84 -9.93 8.98
N GLN A 88 2.11 -10.88 9.54
CA GLN A 88 1.05 -10.63 10.53
C GLN A 88 1.61 -10.13 11.88
N ASP A 89 2.88 -10.43 12.18
CA ASP A 89 3.59 -9.99 13.40
C ASP A 89 3.83 -8.48 13.47
N LEU A 90 3.68 -7.76 12.36
CA LEU A 90 3.71 -6.29 12.34
C LEU A 90 2.45 -5.63 12.90
N LEU A 91 1.38 -6.41 13.11
CA LEU A 91 0.12 -5.95 13.69
C LEU A 91 0.18 -6.02 15.22
N ALA A 92 0.34 -4.87 15.86
CA ALA A 92 0.14 -4.70 17.30
C ALA A 92 -1.37 -4.61 17.64
N SER A 93 -1.70 -4.42 18.92
CA SER A 93 -3.11 -4.31 19.38
C SER A 93 -3.83 -3.09 18.81
N ASP A 94 -3.13 -1.98 18.61
CA ASP A 94 -3.67 -0.66 18.23
C ASP A 94 -3.14 -0.09 16.91
N HIS A 95 -2.05 -0.63 16.38
CA HIS A 95 -1.43 -0.15 15.13
C HIS A 95 -0.75 -1.27 14.33
N LEU A 96 -0.44 -0.96 13.07
CA LEU A 96 0.53 -1.67 12.23
C LEU A 96 1.86 -0.92 12.29
N ALA A 97 2.93 -1.60 12.67
CA ALA A 97 4.30 -1.05 12.68
C ALA A 97 4.99 -1.34 11.34
N TRP A 98 5.28 -0.29 10.56
CA TRP A 98 5.93 -0.42 9.26
C TRP A 98 7.28 0.27 9.23
N ARG A 99 8.33 -0.43 8.80
CA ARG A 99 9.67 0.15 8.65
C ARG A 99 9.84 0.73 7.26
N MET A 100 10.15 2.01 7.19
CA MET A 100 10.49 2.73 5.97
C MET A 100 11.96 3.10 5.96
N GLU A 101 12.61 2.95 4.82
CA GLU A 101 13.94 3.51 4.59
C GLU A 101 13.88 5.05 4.55
N ARG A 102 15.00 5.68 4.90
CA ARG A 102 15.11 7.15 4.99
C ARG A 102 14.66 7.87 3.72
N LYS A 103 15.15 7.45 2.57
CA LYS A 103 14.89 8.16 1.31
C LYS A 103 13.41 8.17 0.92
N PRO A 104 12.70 7.03 0.84
CA PRO A 104 11.26 7.03 0.57
C PRO A 104 10.46 7.73 1.67
N PHE A 105 10.85 7.60 2.95
CA PHE A 105 10.20 8.31 4.04
C PHE A 105 10.26 9.84 3.83
N LEU A 106 11.44 10.41 3.61
CA LEU A 106 11.62 11.85 3.43
C LEU A 106 10.88 12.40 2.19
N LYS A 107 10.77 11.61 1.13
CA LYS A 107 9.97 11.97 -0.04
C LYS A 107 8.49 12.06 0.31
N LEU A 108 7.97 11.07 1.03
CA LEU A 108 6.56 10.99 1.39
C LEU A 108 6.14 12.12 2.32
N VAL A 109 6.92 12.38 3.38
CA VAL A 109 6.59 13.39 4.41
C VAL A 109 7.04 14.81 4.06
N ASN A 110 7.48 15.06 2.83
CA ASN A 110 7.98 16.38 2.44
C ASN A 110 6.88 17.43 2.59
N PRO A 111 7.05 18.47 3.44
CA PRO A 111 6.00 19.47 3.70
C PRO A 111 5.72 20.41 2.50
N LYS A 112 6.53 20.32 1.44
CA LYS A 112 6.34 21.08 0.21
C LYS A 112 5.56 20.31 -0.86
N ARG A 113 5.01 19.14 -0.53
CA ARG A 113 4.13 18.44 -1.48
C ARG A 113 2.92 19.30 -1.80
N TYR A 114 2.57 19.35 -3.07
CA TYR A 114 1.37 20.05 -3.51
C TYR A 114 0.12 19.23 -3.19
N ASN A 115 0.14 17.93 -3.47
CA ASN A 115 -0.95 17.02 -3.16
C ASN A 115 -0.77 16.40 -1.78
N GLU A 116 -1.88 16.17 -1.09
CA GLU A 116 -1.91 15.37 0.13
C GLU A 116 -1.39 13.96 -0.16
N ALA A 117 -0.54 13.45 0.72
CA ALA A 117 0.08 12.15 0.55
C ALA A 117 -0.21 11.22 1.73
N PHE A 118 -0.39 9.95 1.42
CA PHE A 118 -0.73 8.91 2.39
C PHE A 118 0.17 7.69 2.21
N LEU A 119 0.42 7.01 3.30
CA LEU A 119 0.98 5.67 3.30
C LEU A 119 -0.15 4.66 3.49
N GLY A 120 -0.23 3.68 2.61
CA GLY A 120 -1.10 2.52 2.74
C GLY A 120 -0.28 1.24 2.81
N VAL A 121 -0.56 0.39 3.79
CA VAL A 121 0.09 -0.92 3.93
C VAL A 121 -0.97 -2.00 3.94
N LEU A 122 -0.97 -2.83 2.89
CA LEU A 122 -1.85 -3.99 2.76
C LEU A 122 -1.19 -5.20 3.43
N VAL A 123 -1.86 -5.74 4.44
CA VAL A 123 -1.49 -7.01 5.07
C VAL A 123 -2.31 -8.09 4.41
N ILE A 124 -1.64 -9.02 3.74
CA ILE A 124 -2.25 -10.17 3.05
C ILE A 124 -1.94 -11.47 3.79
N PRO A 125 -2.75 -12.52 3.63
CA PRO A 125 -2.39 -13.83 4.13
C PRO A 125 -1.12 -14.36 3.44
N ASP A 126 -0.38 -15.20 4.14
CA ASP A 126 0.77 -15.95 3.62
C ASP A 126 0.36 -17.10 2.70
N ASP A 127 -0.84 -17.63 2.88
CA ASP A 127 -1.44 -18.65 2.04
C ASP A 127 -2.13 -18.00 0.81
N PRO A 128 -1.63 -18.23 -0.42
CA PRO A 128 -2.22 -17.68 -1.63
C PRO A 128 -3.68 -18.05 -1.85
N ALA A 129 -4.12 -19.21 -1.35
CA ALA A 129 -5.51 -19.66 -1.47
C ALA A 129 -6.50 -18.77 -0.68
N LYS A 130 -5.99 -18.03 0.32
CA LYS A 130 -6.78 -17.11 1.15
C LYS A 130 -6.74 -15.65 0.67
N LEU A 131 -5.98 -15.35 -0.39
CA LEU A 131 -5.94 -14.02 -0.98
C LEU A 131 -7.31 -13.58 -1.48
N LEU A 132 -8.00 -14.50 -2.16
CA LEU A 132 -9.28 -14.22 -2.78
C LEU A 132 -10.13 -15.49 -2.81
N GLU A 133 -11.33 -15.39 -2.27
CA GLU A 133 -12.35 -16.42 -2.34
C GLU A 133 -13.56 -15.88 -3.09
N LEU A 134 -13.93 -16.58 -4.16
CA LEU A 134 -15.07 -16.24 -5.02
C LEU A 134 -16.08 -17.36 -4.97
N THR A 135 -17.30 -17.02 -4.63
CA THR A 135 -18.46 -17.88 -4.76
C THR A 135 -19.51 -17.20 -5.65
N GLU A 136 -20.61 -17.87 -5.95
CA GLU A 136 -21.71 -17.28 -6.70
C GLU A 136 -22.28 -16.03 -5.99
N ASP A 137 -22.30 -16.05 -4.65
CA ASP A 137 -22.93 -15.00 -3.83
C ASP A 137 -21.94 -14.02 -3.24
N ASN A 138 -20.65 -14.38 -3.12
CA ASN A 138 -19.70 -13.64 -2.30
C ASN A 138 -18.33 -13.51 -2.96
N PHE A 139 -17.74 -12.35 -2.69
CA PHE A 139 -16.35 -12.01 -2.95
C PHE A 139 -15.70 -11.67 -1.61
N THR A 140 -14.76 -12.47 -1.15
CA THR A 140 -14.09 -12.27 0.13
C THR A 140 -12.58 -12.32 0.02
N SER A 141 -11.90 -11.55 0.85
CA SER A 141 -10.45 -11.57 1.03
C SER A 141 -10.11 -11.42 2.49
N SER A 142 -9.14 -12.18 2.97
CA SER A 142 -8.58 -12.03 4.32
C SER A 142 -7.58 -10.87 4.42
N SER A 143 -7.45 -10.07 3.38
CA SER A 143 -6.52 -8.94 3.30
C SER A 143 -7.09 -7.69 3.96
N ARG A 144 -6.22 -6.89 4.59
CA ARG A 144 -6.59 -5.68 5.32
C ARG A 144 -5.57 -4.60 5.06
N MET A 145 -6.01 -3.43 4.63
CA MET A 145 -5.12 -2.28 4.42
C MET A 145 -5.32 -1.24 5.51
N TYR A 146 -4.21 -0.81 6.11
CA TYR A 146 -4.16 0.31 7.04
C TYR A 146 -3.49 1.50 6.38
N TRP A 147 -3.90 2.69 6.75
CA TRP A 147 -3.38 3.92 6.16
C TRP A 147 -3.07 4.98 7.21
N GLU A 148 -2.18 5.92 6.87
CA GLU A 148 -1.97 7.13 7.65
C GLU A 148 -1.55 8.29 6.72
N HIS A 149 -1.95 9.50 7.10
CA HIS A 149 -1.54 10.71 6.41
C HIS A 149 -0.06 11.00 6.63
N ALA A 150 0.65 11.44 5.59
CA ALA A 150 2.10 11.63 5.63
C ALA A 150 2.56 12.59 6.74
N ALA A 151 1.81 13.66 7.01
CA ALA A 151 2.14 14.61 8.09
C ALA A 151 2.10 14.00 9.50
N LYS A 152 1.39 12.88 9.70
CA LYS A 152 1.28 12.18 10.98
C LYS A 152 2.33 11.09 11.19
N LEU A 153 3.14 10.79 10.18
CA LEU A 153 4.20 9.78 10.29
C LEU A 153 5.40 10.25 11.13
N GLY A 154 5.42 11.52 11.54
CA GLY A 154 6.44 12.14 12.36
C GLY A 154 7.72 12.46 11.59
N SER A 155 8.84 12.57 12.29
CA SER A 155 10.16 12.91 11.71
C SER A 155 11.16 11.76 11.86
N ILE A 156 12.22 11.79 11.08
CA ILE A 156 13.36 10.86 11.17
C ILE A 156 14.60 11.61 11.65
N GLY A 157 15.37 11.02 12.55
CA GLY A 157 16.63 11.61 13.03
C GLY A 157 17.68 11.73 11.91
N ASP A 158 18.63 12.66 12.05
CA ASP A 158 19.58 12.98 10.98
C ASP A 158 20.48 11.80 10.59
N ASP A 159 20.85 10.96 11.53
CA ASP A 159 21.74 9.80 11.32
C ASP A 159 20.98 8.48 11.14
N ALA A 160 19.64 8.50 11.13
CA ALA A 160 18.85 7.28 11.05
C ALA A 160 18.64 6.83 9.58
N GLU A 161 19.01 5.59 9.27
CA GLU A 161 18.82 4.97 7.95
C GLU A 161 17.38 4.57 7.65
N SER A 162 16.56 4.43 8.70
CA SER A 162 15.16 4.03 8.56
C SER A 162 14.33 4.52 9.74
N LYS A 163 13.01 4.52 9.57
CA LYS A 163 12.03 4.85 10.60
C LYS A 163 10.91 3.81 10.63
N THR A 164 10.55 3.37 11.82
CA THR A 164 9.29 2.65 12.02
C THR A 164 8.17 3.67 12.18
N VAL A 165 7.18 3.59 11.31
CA VAL A 165 5.95 4.38 11.35
C VAL A 165 4.81 3.52 11.84
N HIS A 166 3.82 4.13 12.49
CA HIS A 166 2.67 3.44 13.05
C HIS A 166 1.41 3.88 12.30
N LEU A 167 0.71 2.91 11.71
CA LEU A 167 -0.59 3.13 11.08
C LEU A 167 -1.66 2.61 12.04
N PRO A 168 -2.54 3.47 12.58
CA PRO A 168 -3.57 3.05 13.54
C PRO A 168 -4.49 1.97 12.96
N ARG A 169 -4.84 0.97 13.76
CA ARG A 169 -5.80 -0.06 13.32
C ARG A 169 -7.20 0.49 13.08
N SER A 170 -7.54 1.62 13.70
CA SER A 170 -8.76 2.37 13.41
C SER A 170 -8.80 2.94 11.99
N ASN A 171 -7.63 3.15 11.37
CA ASN A 171 -7.50 3.64 10.00
C ASN A 171 -7.51 2.47 9.01
N LEU A 172 -8.56 1.64 9.04
CA LEU A 172 -8.77 0.60 8.02
C LEU A 172 -9.23 1.27 6.73
N PHE A 173 -8.60 0.90 5.59
CA PHE A 173 -8.91 1.46 4.28
C PHE A 173 -10.17 0.78 3.71
N THR A 174 -11.31 1.37 3.99
CA THR A 174 -12.63 0.95 3.53
C THR A 174 -13.21 1.95 2.53
N VAL A 175 -14.32 1.60 1.91
CA VAL A 175 -15.08 2.50 1.03
C VAL A 175 -15.45 3.79 1.77
N ASP A 176 -15.95 3.68 3.00
CA ASP A 176 -16.35 4.85 3.80
C ASP A 176 -15.14 5.66 4.28
N ALA A 177 -14.03 5.01 4.63
CA ALA A 177 -12.78 5.70 4.95
C ALA A 177 -12.28 6.53 3.75
N LEU A 178 -12.29 5.95 2.55
CA LEU A 178 -11.90 6.66 1.33
C LEU A 178 -12.81 7.85 1.04
N ARG A 179 -14.13 7.68 1.17
CA ARG A 179 -15.09 8.80 1.03
C ARG A 179 -14.83 9.91 2.05
N GLY A 180 -14.54 9.55 3.30
CA GLY A 180 -14.19 10.50 4.35
C GLY A 180 -12.89 11.27 4.07
N ILE A 181 -11.87 10.61 3.50
CA ILE A 181 -10.64 11.25 3.04
C ILE A 181 -10.96 12.28 1.94
N MET A 182 -11.72 11.88 0.91
CA MET A 182 -12.10 12.78 -0.19
C MET A 182 -12.92 13.96 0.28
N GLN A 183 -13.88 13.74 1.18
CA GLN A 183 -14.68 14.82 1.77
C GLN A 183 -13.78 15.79 2.51
N ARG A 184 -12.90 15.32 3.39
CA ARG A 184 -12.00 16.17 4.16
C ARG A 184 -11.11 17.05 3.27
N ILE A 185 -10.53 16.47 2.22
CA ILE A 185 -9.73 17.22 1.24
C ILE A 185 -10.64 18.21 0.48
N GLY A 186 -11.78 17.75 0.01
CA GLY A 186 -12.75 18.55 -0.75
C GLY A 186 -13.31 19.75 0.02
N GLU A 187 -13.40 19.66 1.33
CA GLU A 187 -13.79 20.73 2.25
C GLU A 187 -12.60 21.62 2.68
N GLY A 188 -11.37 21.26 2.29
CA GLY A 188 -10.16 22.00 2.65
C GLY A 188 -9.76 21.83 4.12
N GLY A 189 -10.13 20.70 4.73
CA GLY A 189 -9.76 20.33 6.10
C GLY A 189 -8.29 19.92 6.21
N GLY A 190 -7.59 20.37 7.26
CA GLY A 190 -6.21 19.95 7.58
C GLY A 190 -6.14 18.55 8.24
N TRP A 191 -4.94 17.96 8.33
CA TRP A 191 -4.64 16.63 8.89
C TRP A 191 -3.94 16.69 10.24
#